data_a613311278cbe353bdec951e76edbb5a
#
_entry.id   a613311278cbe353bdec951e76edbb5a
#
_cell.length_a   1.000
_cell.length_b   1.000
_cell.length_c   1.000
_cell.angle_alpha   90.00
_cell.angle_beta   90.00
_cell.angle_gamma   90.00
#
_symmetry.space_group_name_H-M   'P 1'
#
loop_
_entity.id
_entity.type
_entity.pdbx_description
1 polymer ?
#
loop_
_entity_poly.entity_id
_entity_poly.type
_entity_poly.pdbx_seq_one_letter_code
_entity_poly.pdbx_strand_id
1 'polypeptide(L)'
;MKKAFAYLLVLTLLLGMANVAFAAEDPLGKFNPPITVKYARNAGINPKFAEGQDYEHNIWMTEYADVLGINVDTIWTQEGVEAYDMQLGLRIVDNDLPDVFVCNPAQFKQMVENDQLADLTEVLAAYQSDMVKDNLTADDGRGLDMLTVDGKLYGIPQATLNIGKNMFVFLREDWRLALDIPVPETLADLVAMADKFTNNDPDGNGVKDTYGFGISNVPFETWYSVPGWFNSFGAFPEQWIEKDGELVWGSIQPEMKTALAELRSWVEKGLVDPEFKVKDSPAVSEDAIAGKVGIAVAEGWLLGWPLPDAFKNGHDWRAYPIMYDESAPVQKVSANSKMGNIYVVRKGYEHPEALIKMYNLFQERVMSQKYDTTIYKGDAEFNYESLAPIYAIIGHDRNRHNHIVVSEAVEKRDETLLENEDQKVLYGRAINWLENMDKLDINEQATAWNAYNGSIGPNSVGGRTKFYDDNNMHNIDPYFDADPPAVKLLKPITEEMILLIMAGDQPLDYFDEYVETWKSVGGDELTAEINEWYKALK
;
A
#
# COMPACT_ATOMS: atom_id res chain seq x y z
N MET A 1 25.81 -15.76 -56.82
CA MET A 1 24.82 -14.68 -56.95
C MET A 1 23.49 -14.93 -56.24
N LYS A 2 22.92 -16.16 -56.24
CA LYS A 2 21.61 -16.45 -55.58
C LYS A 2 21.65 -16.42 -54.04
N LYS A 3 22.80 -16.64 -53.36
CA LYS A 3 22.91 -16.57 -51.91
C LYS A 3 23.13 -15.14 -51.37
N ALA A 4 23.66 -14.23 -52.17
CA ALA A 4 23.83 -12.83 -51.79
C ALA A 4 22.51 -12.04 -51.81
N PHE A 5 21.56 -12.44 -52.70
CA PHE A 5 20.23 -11.81 -52.78
C PHE A 5 19.32 -12.18 -51.59
N ALA A 6 19.47 -13.39 -51.01
CA ALA A 6 18.68 -13.84 -49.87
C ALA A 6 19.09 -13.10 -48.58
N TYR A 7 20.37 -12.78 -48.41
CA TYR A 7 20.85 -12.00 -47.24
C TYR A 7 20.50 -10.52 -47.32
N LEU A 8 20.36 -9.96 -48.51
CA LEU A 8 19.94 -8.57 -48.68
C LEU A 8 18.44 -8.39 -48.42
N LEU A 9 17.61 -9.40 -48.69
CA LEU A 9 16.16 -9.36 -48.44
C LEU A 9 15.83 -9.57 -46.96
N VAL A 10 16.65 -10.35 -46.20
CA VAL A 10 16.49 -10.51 -44.75
C VAL A 10 16.99 -9.26 -44.00
N LEU A 11 18.04 -8.61 -44.50
CA LEU A 11 18.53 -7.35 -43.91
C LEU A 11 17.59 -6.16 -44.11
N THR A 12 16.83 -6.15 -45.22
CA THR A 12 15.82 -5.11 -45.48
C THR A 12 14.52 -5.36 -44.71
N LEU A 13 14.21 -6.61 -44.33
CA LEU A 13 13.07 -6.93 -43.46
C LEU A 13 13.37 -6.64 -41.96
N LEU A 14 14.65 -6.69 -41.55
CA LEU A 14 15.07 -6.32 -40.18
C LEU A 14 15.25 -4.81 -39.99
N LEU A 15 15.36 -4.02 -41.07
CA LEU A 15 15.41 -2.56 -41.04
C LEU A 15 14.04 -1.89 -41.18
N GLY A 16 12.97 -2.68 -41.35
CA GLY A 16 11.59 -2.23 -41.51
C GLY A 16 10.73 -2.25 -40.26
N MET A 17 11.27 -2.58 -39.08
CA MET A 17 10.68 -2.19 -37.81
C MET A 17 11.06 -0.71 -37.57
N ALA A 18 10.45 0.16 -38.37
CA ALA A 18 10.40 1.57 -38.02
C ALA A 18 9.78 1.63 -36.62
N ASN A 19 10.53 2.20 -35.67
CA ASN A 19 9.90 2.78 -34.51
C ASN A 19 8.85 3.76 -35.05
N VAL A 20 7.59 3.37 -35.07
CA VAL A 20 6.48 4.30 -35.21
C VAL A 20 6.52 5.08 -33.91
N ALA A 21 7.33 6.13 -33.88
CA ALA A 21 7.21 7.14 -32.84
C ALA A 21 5.83 7.76 -33.05
N PHE A 22 4.86 7.35 -32.23
CA PHE A 22 3.59 8.06 -32.15
C PHE A 22 3.91 9.52 -31.85
N ALA A 23 3.35 10.44 -32.63
CA ALA A 23 3.45 11.85 -32.29
C ALA A 23 2.76 12.02 -30.94
N ALA A 24 3.47 12.60 -29.95
CA ALA A 24 2.87 12.90 -28.67
C ALA A 24 1.73 13.91 -28.89
N GLU A 25 0.56 13.54 -28.48
CA GLU A 25 -0.61 14.41 -28.48
C GLU A 25 -0.59 15.31 -27.23
N ASP A 26 -1.43 16.33 -27.19
CA ASP A 26 -1.55 17.18 -25.99
C ASP A 26 -2.22 16.39 -24.85
N PRO A 27 -1.49 16.11 -23.75
CA PRO A 27 -2.01 15.33 -22.62
C PRO A 27 -3.26 15.94 -21.98
N LEU A 28 -3.47 17.27 -22.10
CA LEU A 28 -4.61 18.01 -21.60
C LEU A 28 -5.44 18.66 -22.74
N GLY A 29 -5.18 18.27 -23.99
CA GLY A 29 -5.89 18.80 -25.15
C GLY A 29 -7.40 18.69 -25.02
N LYS A 30 -8.11 19.83 -25.14
CA LYS A 30 -9.55 19.94 -24.96
C LYS A 30 -10.32 19.31 -26.12
N PHE A 31 -11.33 18.52 -25.81
CA PHE A 31 -12.28 18.04 -26.80
C PHE A 31 -13.15 19.18 -27.35
N ASN A 32 -13.25 19.30 -28.66
CA ASN A 32 -14.09 20.27 -29.34
C ASN A 32 -14.72 19.63 -30.60
N PRO A 33 -16.03 19.32 -30.59
CA PRO A 33 -17.00 19.62 -29.52
C PRO A 33 -16.73 18.83 -28.24
N PRO A 34 -17.26 19.30 -27.07
CA PRO A 34 -17.19 18.55 -25.82
C PRO A 34 -17.84 17.16 -25.95
N ILE A 35 -17.28 16.20 -25.22
CA ILE A 35 -17.77 14.81 -25.16
C ILE A 35 -18.45 14.53 -23.82
N THR A 36 -19.20 13.43 -23.76
CA THR A 36 -19.77 12.89 -22.52
C THR A 36 -19.17 11.52 -22.25
N VAL A 37 -18.71 11.29 -21.01
CA VAL A 37 -18.20 10.01 -20.50
C VAL A 37 -19.20 9.46 -19.49
N LYS A 38 -19.78 8.29 -19.78
CA LYS A 38 -20.59 7.55 -18.83
C LYS A 38 -19.70 6.88 -17.81
N TYR A 39 -19.93 7.19 -16.55
CA TYR A 39 -19.10 6.75 -15.42
C TYR A 39 -19.93 6.00 -14.38
N ALA A 40 -19.32 5.04 -13.69
CA ALA A 40 -19.88 4.38 -12.52
C ALA A 40 -19.07 4.74 -11.28
N ARG A 41 -19.76 5.20 -10.24
CA ARG A 41 -19.10 5.71 -9.03
C ARG A 41 -19.11 4.69 -7.91
N ASN A 42 -17.91 4.39 -7.40
CA ASN A 42 -17.72 3.83 -6.08
C ASN A 42 -17.63 4.98 -5.07
N ALA A 43 -18.71 5.23 -4.35
CA ALA A 43 -18.79 6.28 -3.35
C ALA A 43 -18.27 5.80 -2.00
N GLY A 44 -17.60 6.68 -1.25
CA GLY A 44 -17.24 6.40 0.13
C GLY A 44 -18.46 6.24 1.03
N ILE A 45 -18.31 5.55 2.15
CA ILE A 45 -19.36 5.43 3.18
C ILE A 45 -19.44 6.76 3.95
N ASN A 46 -20.64 7.34 4.03
CA ASN A 46 -20.90 8.62 4.71
C ASN A 46 -19.98 9.78 4.22
N PRO A 47 -19.98 10.11 2.92
CA PRO A 47 -19.15 11.19 2.39
C PRO A 47 -19.53 12.54 3.00
N LYS A 48 -18.51 13.37 3.26
CA LYS A 48 -18.70 14.76 3.69
C LYS A 48 -18.50 15.68 2.50
N PHE A 49 -19.41 16.63 2.34
CA PHE A 49 -19.36 17.64 1.29
C PHE A 49 -19.36 19.04 1.91
N ALA A 50 -18.60 19.96 1.34
CA ALA A 50 -18.74 21.38 1.65
C ALA A 50 -20.09 21.90 1.16
N GLU A 51 -20.53 23.05 1.67
CA GLU A 51 -21.81 23.65 1.30
C GLU A 51 -21.92 23.87 -0.22
N GLY A 52 -22.96 23.32 -0.83
CA GLY A 52 -23.23 23.40 -2.26
C GLY A 52 -22.46 22.41 -3.12
N GLN A 53 -21.71 21.49 -2.52
CA GLN A 53 -21.02 20.41 -3.23
C GLN A 53 -21.75 19.08 -3.06
N ASP A 54 -21.59 18.23 -4.07
CA ASP A 54 -21.96 16.82 -4.08
C ASP A 54 -21.07 16.06 -5.09
N TYR A 55 -21.36 14.81 -5.40
CA TYR A 55 -20.60 14.05 -6.38
C TYR A 55 -20.68 14.59 -7.80
N GLU A 56 -21.76 15.29 -8.17
CA GLU A 56 -21.97 15.84 -9.51
C GLU A 56 -21.59 17.32 -9.61
N HIS A 57 -21.49 18.01 -8.45
CA HIS A 57 -21.17 19.44 -8.37
C HIS A 57 -19.97 19.66 -7.45
N ASN A 58 -18.76 19.56 -8.01
CA ASN A 58 -17.50 19.74 -7.31
C ASN A 58 -16.42 20.26 -8.25
N ILE A 59 -15.26 20.57 -7.70
CA ILE A 59 -14.13 21.12 -8.47
C ILE A 59 -13.70 20.22 -9.62
N TRP A 60 -13.73 18.89 -9.44
CA TRP A 60 -13.26 17.94 -10.46
C TRP A 60 -14.18 17.89 -11.68
N MET A 61 -15.50 17.90 -11.45
CA MET A 61 -16.48 17.94 -12.53
C MET A 61 -16.34 19.21 -13.35
N THR A 62 -16.07 20.35 -12.67
CA THR A 62 -15.79 21.64 -13.33
C THR A 62 -14.50 21.59 -14.14
N GLU A 63 -13.40 21.07 -13.57
CA GLU A 63 -12.11 20.96 -14.25
C GLU A 63 -12.17 20.05 -15.49
N TYR A 64 -12.86 18.91 -15.42
CA TYR A 64 -13.01 18.05 -16.59
C TYR A 64 -13.78 18.73 -17.71
N ALA A 65 -14.83 19.47 -17.38
CA ALA A 65 -15.62 20.21 -18.39
C ALA A 65 -14.84 21.39 -18.98
N ASP A 66 -14.23 22.21 -18.13
CA ASP A 66 -13.60 23.48 -18.53
C ASP A 66 -12.24 23.27 -19.21
N VAL A 67 -11.42 22.35 -18.70
CA VAL A 67 -10.08 22.10 -19.21
C VAL A 67 -10.12 21.09 -20.36
N LEU A 68 -10.76 19.95 -20.14
CA LEU A 68 -10.72 18.84 -21.09
C LEU A 68 -11.91 18.80 -22.06
N GLY A 69 -12.99 19.54 -21.80
CA GLY A 69 -14.24 19.42 -22.58
C GLY A 69 -14.91 18.06 -22.37
N ILE A 70 -14.78 17.48 -21.17
CA ILE A 70 -15.38 16.18 -20.80
C ILE A 70 -16.50 16.44 -19.80
N ASN A 71 -17.74 16.10 -20.15
CA ASN A 71 -18.86 16.04 -19.22
C ASN A 71 -18.95 14.60 -18.69
N VAL A 72 -18.87 14.44 -17.35
CA VAL A 72 -19.03 13.14 -16.72
C VAL A 72 -20.50 12.91 -16.40
N ASP A 73 -21.08 11.81 -16.91
CA ASP A 73 -22.45 11.36 -16.65
C ASP A 73 -22.38 10.12 -15.73
N THR A 74 -22.62 10.32 -14.43
CA THR A 74 -22.61 9.23 -13.45
C THR A 74 -23.89 8.41 -13.59
N ILE A 75 -23.85 7.31 -14.35
CA ILE A 75 -25.02 6.49 -14.65
C ILE A 75 -25.52 5.66 -13.47
N TRP A 76 -24.68 5.38 -12.49
CA TRP A 76 -25.05 4.79 -11.21
C TRP A 76 -23.94 4.99 -10.15
N THR A 77 -24.34 4.96 -8.88
CA THR A 77 -23.46 5.09 -7.71
C THR A 77 -23.80 4.00 -6.71
N GLN A 78 -22.76 3.42 -6.07
CA GLN A 78 -22.91 2.52 -4.92
C GLN A 78 -22.01 2.99 -3.78
N GLU A 79 -22.51 2.89 -2.55
CA GLU A 79 -21.73 3.20 -1.36
C GLU A 79 -20.97 1.97 -0.88
N GLY A 80 -19.65 2.10 -0.83
CA GLY A 80 -18.74 1.03 -0.40
C GLY A 80 -18.33 0.06 -1.52
N VAL A 81 -17.15 -0.49 -1.34
CA VAL A 81 -16.48 -1.34 -2.35
C VAL A 81 -17.29 -2.59 -2.66
N GLU A 82 -17.81 -3.28 -1.65
CA GLU A 82 -18.54 -4.54 -1.83
C GLU A 82 -19.82 -4.36 -2.66
N ALA A 83 -20.61 -3.31 -2.35
CA ALA A 83 -21.84 -3.02 -3.10
C ALA A 83 -21.54 -2.60 -4.54
N TYR A 84 -20.47 -1.83 -4.75
CA TYR A 84 -20.00 -1.46 -6.07
C TYR A 84 -19.57 -2.67 -6.89
N ASP A 85 -18.72 -3.53 -6.32
CA ASP A 85 -18.21 -4.73 -6.99
C ASP A 85 -19.33 -5.70 -7.36
N MET A 86 -20.33 -5.85 -6.49
CA MET A 86 -21.50 -6.67 -6.77
C MET A 86 -22.32 -6.11 -7.95
N GLN A 87 -22.58 -4.80 -7.95
CA GLN A 87 -23.32 -4.13 -9.01
C GLN A 87 -22.57 -4.21 -10.35
N LEU A 88 -21.26 -3.96 -10.33
CA LEU A 88 -20.40 -4.07 -11.51
C LEU A 88 -20.38 -5.51 -12.04
N GLY A 89 -20.31 -6.52 -11.16
CA GLY A 89 -20.34 -7.93 -11.55
C GLY A 89 -21.61 -8.29 -12.36
N LEU A 90 -22.78 -7.77 -11.97
CA LEU A 90 -24.02 -7.95 -12.75
C LEU A 90 -23.94 -7.28 -14.13
N ARG A 91 -23.35 -6.06 -14.19
CA ARG A 91 -23.18 -5.34 -15.45
C ARG A 91 -22.20 -6.01 -16.41
N ILE A 92 -21.14 -6.64 -15.89
CA ILE A 92 -20.18 -7.43 -16.67
C ILE A 92 -20.89 -8.59 -17.36
N VAL A 93 -21.74 -9.32 -16.64
CA VAL A 93 -22.51 -10.44 -17.20
C VAL A 93 -23.45 -9.98 -18.32
N ASP A 94 -24.12 -8.85 -18.13
CA ASP A 94 -25.07 -8.29 -19.09
C ASP A 94 -24.39 -7.52 -20.25
N ASN A 95 -23.06 -7.32 -20.18
CA ASN A 95 -22.27 -6.45 -21.06
C ASN A 95 -22.83 -5.01 -21.16
N ASP A 96 -23.41 -4.51 -20.05
CA ASP A 96 -23.95 -3.15 -19.91
C ASP A 96 -22.98 -2.28 -19.10
N LEU A 97 -21.80 -2.02 -19.68
CA LEU A 97 -20.68 -1.37 -19.03
C LEU A 97 -20.70 0.16 -19.21
N PRO A 98 -20.25 0.94 -18.20
CA PRO A 98 -19.93 2.35 -18.36
C PRO A 98 -18.83 2.57 -19.41
N ASP A 99 -18.64 3.81 -19.87
CA ASP A 99 -17.57 4.10 -20.83
C ASP A 99 -16.19 4.01 -20.16
N VAL A 100 -16.07 4.62 -18.96
CA VAL A 100 -14.88 4.60 -18.10
C VAL A 100 -15.31 4.21 -16.69
N PHE A 101 -14.61 3.29 -16.06
CA PHE A 101 -14.93 2.84 -14.70
C PHE A 101 -13.74 2.17 -14.02
N VAL A 102 -13.87 1.94 -12.71
CA VAL A 102 -12.89 1.22 -11.92
C VAL A 102 -13.36 -0.22 -11.71
N CYS A 103 -12.43 -1.18 -11.69
CA CYS A 103 -12.72 -2.58 -11.37
C CYS A 103 -11.61 -3.19 -10.50
N ASN A 104 -11.91 -4.30 -9.84
CA ASN A 104 -10.92 -5.11 -9.15
C ASN A 104 -10.20 -6.08 -10.11
N PRO A 105 -9.05 -6.69 -9.73
CA PRO A 105 -8.30 -7.59 -10.60
C PRO A 105 -9.08 -8.79 -11.14
N ALA A 106 -9.98 -9.38 -10.34
CA ALA A 106 -10.79 -10.51 -10.78
C ALA A 106 -11.80 -10.12 -11.88
N GLN A 107 -12.45 -8.97 -11.71
CA GLN A 107 -13.35 -8.39 -12.71
C GLN A 107 -12.59 -7.99 -13.97
N PHE A 108 -11.39 -7.43 -13.84
CA PHE A 108 -10.51 -7.11 -14.96
C PHE A 108 -10.21 -8.35 -15.79
N LYS A 109 -9.75 -9.43 -15.17
CA LYS A 109 -9.44 -10.70 -15.83
C LYS A 109 -10.67 -11.25 -16.59
N GLN A 110 -11.83 -11.29 -15.92
CA GLN A 110 -13.08 -11.72 -16.52
C GLN A 110 -13.44 -10.89 -17.77
N MET A 111 -13.28 -9.57 -17.73
CA MET A 111 -13.61 -8.70 -18.85
C MET A 111 -12.61 -8.82 -20.00
N VAL A 112 -11.33 -9.05 -19.73
CA VAL A 112 -10.32 -9.32 -20.76
C VAL A 112 -10.65 -10.64 -21.48
N GLU A 113 -10.92 -11.72 -20.74
CA GLU A 113 -11.30 -13.03 -21.30
C GLU A 113 -12.57 -12.95 -22.14
N ASN A 114 -13.51 -12.09 -21.79
CA ASN A 114 -14.77 -11.88 -22.52
C ASN A 114 -14.66 -10.80 -23.62
N ASP A 115 -13.47 -10.27 -23.90
CA ASP A 115 -13.22 -9.25 -24.94
C ASP A 115 -14.11 -7.99 -24.78
N GLN A 116 -14.27 -7.52 -23.53
CA GLN A 116 -15.15 -6.40 -23.16
C GLN A 116 -14.40 -5.06 -22.98
N LEU A 117 -13.06 -5.06 -22.97
CA LEU A 117 -12.23 -3.89 -22.73
C LEU A 117 -11.56 -3.34 -23.99
N ALA A 118 -11.29 -2.05 -24.01
CA ALA A 118 -10.55 -1.37 -25.06
C ALA A 118 -9.04 -1.60 -24.89
N ASP A 119 -8.32 -1.74 -26.00
CA ASP A 119 -6.87 -1.73 -26.05
C ASP A 119 -6.36 -0.29 -25.87
N LEU A 120 -5.61 -0.04 -24.79
CA LEU A 120 -5.08 1.28 -24.42
C LEU A 120 -3.61 1.45 -24.78
N THR A 121 -2.97 0.49 -25.43
CA THR A 121 -1.52 0.49 -25.72
C THR A 121 -1.08 1.75 -26.45
N GLU A 122 -1.68 2.04 -27.59
CA GLU A 122 -1.35 3.23 -28.38
C GLU A 122 -1.87 4.50 -27.73
N VAL A 123 -3.02 4.42 -27.05
CA VAL A 123 -3.67 5.54 -26.37
C VAL A 123 -2.80 6.06 -25.23
N LEU A 124 -2.31 5.18 -24.38
CA LEU A 124 -1.41 5.58 -23.28
C LEU A 124 -0.13 6.20 -23.85
N ALA A 125 0.50 5.56 -24.81
CA ALA A 125 1.74 6.04 -25.44
C ALA A 125 1.59 7.43 -26.07
N ALA A 126 0.42 7.75 -26.65
CA ALA A 126 0.15 9.03 -27.31
C ALA A 126 -0.22 10.16 -26.34
N TYR A 127 -0.98 9.86 -25.28
CA TYR A 127 -1.63 10.89 -24.45
C TYR A 127 -1.10 11.02 -23.02
N GLN A 128 -0.22 10.12 -22.53
CA GLN A 128 0.34 10.26 -21.18
C GLN A 128 1.27 11.49 -21.08
N SER A 129 1.16 12.24 -20.00
CA SER A 129 2.14 13.26 -19.64
C SER A 129 3.42 12.62 -19.11
N ASP A 130 4.54 13.36 -19.12
CA ASP A 130 5.80 12.88 -18.52
C ASP A 130 5.60 12.49 -17.05
N MET A 131 4.83 13.27 -16.29
CA MET A 131 4.49 12.97 -14.90
C MET A 131 3.74 11.64 -14.74
N VAL A 132 2.74 11.38 -15.58
CA VAL A 132 1.99 10.12 -15.57
C VAL A 132 2.90 8.96 -15.97
N LYS A 133 3.74 9.15 -16.96
CA LYS A 133 4.71 8.14 -17.39
C LYS A 133 5.66 7.77 -16.25
N ASP A 134 6.28 8.78 -15.62
CA ASP A 134 7.22 8.56 -14.51
C ASP A 134 6.54 7.83 -13.35
N ASN A 135 5.30 8.20 -13.03
CA ASN A 135 4.53 7.54 -11.97
C ASN A 135 4.15 6.10 -12.30
N LEU A 136 3.64 5.84 -13.52
CA LEU A 136 3.24 4.50 -13.93
C LEU A 136 4.42 3.53 -14.12
N THR A 137 5.64 4.05 -14.25
CA THR A 137 6.87 3.24 -14.36
C THR A 137 7.70 3.24 -13.09
N ALA A 138 7.24 3.89 -12.02
CA ALA A 138 7.99 3.99 -10.75
C ALA A 138 8.20 2.64 -10.05
N ASP A 139 7.41 1.62 -10.40
CA ASP A 139 7.53 0.23 -9.95
C ASP A 139 8.25 -0.68 -10.98
N ASP A 140 9.15 -0.10 -11.79
CA ASP A 140 9.79 -0.75 -12.94
C ASP A 140 8.80 -1.20 -14.03
N GLY A 141 7.60 -0.58 -14.08
CA GLY A 141 6.54 -0.87 -15.05
C GLY A 141 5.70 -2.11 -14.74
N ARG A 142 5.91 -2.76 -13.60
CA ARG A 142 5.21 -4.01 -13.21
C ARG A 142 3.70 -3.85 -13.21
N GLY A 143 3.18 -2.71 -12.71
CA GLY A 143 1.75 -2.44 -12.72
C GLY A 143 1.15 -2.43 -14.13
N LEU A 144 1.86 -1.89 -15.12
CA LEU A 144 1.44 -1.93 -16.52
C LEU A 144 1.60 -3.32 -17.13
N ASP A 145 2.68 -4.04 -16.80
CA ASP A 145 2.90 -5.41 -17.29
C ASP A 145 1.77 -6.35 -16.86
N MET A 146 1.29 -6.23 -15.62
CA MET A 146 0.14 -7.00 -15.10
C MET A 146 -1.16 -6.75 -15.84
N LEU A 147 -1.32 -5.56 -16.44
CA LEU A 147 -2.51 -5.15 -17.18
C LEU A 147 -2.35 -5.31 -18.69
N THR A 148 -1.22 -5.91 -19.10
CA THR A 148 -0.90 -6.20 -20.50
C THR A 148 -1.10 -7.69 -20.77
N VAL A 149 -2.05 -8.00 -21.66
CA VAL A 149 -2.37 -9.37 -22.08
C VAL A 149 -2.15 -9.49 -23.58
N ASP A 150 -1.39 -10.49 -24.03
CA ASP A 150 -1.02 -10.69 -25.44
C ASP A 150 -0.44 -9.42 -26.11
N GLY A 151 0.37 -8.66 -25.36
CA GLY A 151 1.01 -7.43 -25.83
C GLY A 151 0.08 -6.22 -25.95
N LYS A 152 -1.12 -6.27 -25.37
CA LYS A 152 -2.13 -5.20 -25.35
C LYS A 152 -2.44 -4.78 -23.92
N LEU A 153 -2.37 -3.48 -23.67
CA LEU A 153 -2.71 -2.89 -22.39
C LEU A 153 -4.23 -2.66 -22.30
N TYR A 154 -4.87 -3.22 -21.27
CA TYR A 154 -6.33 -3.12 -21.10
C TYR A 154 -6.78 -2.27 -19.92
N GLY A 155 -5.87 -1.74 -19.13
CA GLY A 155 -6.22 -0.91 -17.98
C GLY A 155 -5.07 -0.02 -17.52
N ILE A 156 -5.40 0.94 -16.63
CA ILE A 156 -4.44 1.81 -15.95
C ILE A 156 -4.59 1.57 -14.44
N PRO A 157 -3.52 1.29 -13.70
CA PRO A 157 -3.64 1.07 -12.27
C PRO A 157 -4.07 2.35 -11.55
N GLN A 158 -4.96 2.22 -10.58
CA GLN A 158 -5.31 3.35 -9.68
C GLN A 158 -4.12 3.77 -8.84
N ALA A 159 -3.29 2.82 -8.45
CA ALA A 159 -2.05 3.04 -7.74
C ALA A 159 -0.96 2.16 -8.38
N THR A 160 0.24 2.69 -8.50
CA THR A 160 1.42 1.87 -8.76
C THR A 160 1.61 0.86 -7.63
N LEU A 161 2.24 -0.29 -7.93
CA LEU A 161 2.49 -1.31 -6.92
C LEU A 161 3.27 -0.69 -5.75
N ASN A 162 2.65 -0.74 -4.58
CA ASN A 162 3.24 -0.10 -3.40
C ASN A 162 4.18 -1.06 -2.67
N ILE A 163 5.42 -1.16 -3.14
CA ILE A 163 6.48 -1.90 -2.45
C ILE A 163 6.75 -1.31 -1.05
N GLY A 164 6.37 -0.05 -0.83
CA GLY A 164 6.62 0.71 0.40
C GLY A 164 5.60 0.49 1.54
N LYS A 165 4.65 -0.44 1.43
CA LYS A 165 3.82 -0.86 2.57
C LYS A 165 4.60 -1.81 3.47
N ASN A 166 5.64 -1.27 4.11
CA ASN A 166 6.52 -2.03 4.97
C ASN A 166 6.00 -2.05 6.40
N MET A 167 6.27 -3.16 7.09
CA MET A 167 6.10 -3.26 8.53
C MET A 167 7.29 -2.64 9.27
N PHE A 168 7.00 -1.96 10.37
CA PHE A 168 7.98 -1.35 11.26
C PHE A 168 7.70 -1.77 12.69
N VAL A 169 8.75 -1.78 13.50
CA VAL A 169 8.62 -1.85 14.95
C VAL A 169 8.41 -0.43 15.47
N PHE A 170 7.32 -0.19 16.17
CA PHE A 170 7.09 1.02 16.94
C PHE A 170 7.30 0.70 18.42
N LEU A 171 8.06 1.52 19.12
CA LEU A 171 8.31 1.34 20.55
C LEU A 171 8.20 2.64 21.33
N ARG A 172 7.84 2.53 22.61
CA ARG A 172 7.76 3.59 23.60
C ARG A 172 9.17 4.06 23.96
N GLU A 173 9.59 5.14 23.32
CA GLU A 173 10.92 5.72 23.53
C GLU A 173 11.07 6.30 24.93
N ASP A 174 10.03 6.93 25.46
CA ASP A 174 9.98 7.43 26.83
C ASP A 174 10.17 6.30 27.86
N TRP A 175 9.56 5.14 27.67
CA TRP A 175 9.77 3.98 28.54
C TRP A 175 11.18 3.40 28.43
N ARG A 176 11.70 3.32 27.19
CA ARG A 176 13.08 2.87 26.94
C ARG A 176 14.08 3.73 27.70
N LEU A 177 13.91 5.05 27.62
CA LEU A 177 14.77 6.02 28.31
C LEU A 177 14.60 5.97 29.82
N ALA A 178 13.36 5.89 30.34
CA ALA A 178 13.07 5.81 31.77
C ALA A 178 13.69 4.59 32.45
N LEU A 179 13.77 3.46 31.74
CA LEU A 179 14.35 2.21 32.22
C LEU A 179 15.84 2.04 31.86
N ASP A 180 16.48 3.06 31.25
CA ASP A 180 17.88 3.03 30.80
C ASP A 180 18.19 1.80 29.89
N ILE A 181 17.30 1.50 28.95
CA ILE A 181 17.45 0.38 28.02
C ILE A 181 18.14 0.89 26.75
N PRO A 182 19.19 0.22 26.26
CA PRO A 182 19.80 0.58 24.97
C PRO A 182 18.81 0.40 23.80
N VAL A 183 19.10 1.01 22.65
CA VAL A 183 18.35 0.75 21.42
C VAL A 183 18.51 -0.73 21.06
N PRO A 184 17.40 -1.47 20.83
CA PRO A 184 17.49 -2.88 20.47
C PRO A 184 18.05 -3.04 19.05
N GLU A 185 18.95 -4.02 18.86
CA GLU A 185 19.56 -4.34 17.56
C GLU A 185 19.08 -5.70 17.04
N THR A 186 18.68 -6.61 17.93
CA THR A 186 18.21 -7.96 17.62
C THR A 186 16.78 -8.19 18.14
N LEU A 187 16.12 -9.24 17.64
CA LEU A 187 14.83 -9.67 18.18
C LEU A 187 14.96 -10.04 19.68
N ALA A 188 16.06 -10.65 20.10
CA ALA A 188 16.31 -11.00 21.49
C ALA A 188 16.37 -9.75 22.40
N ASP A 189 17.02 -8.67 21.93
CA ASP A 189 17.03 -7.40 22.67
C ASP A 189 15.62 -6.80 22.80
N LEU A 190 14.82 -6.91 21.73
CA LEU A 190 13.45 -6.41 21.71
C LEU A 190 12.55 -7.19 22.68
N VAL A 191 12.70 -8.52 22.73
CA VAL A 191 11.97 -9.37 23.68
C VAL A 191 12.39 -9.07 25.13
N ALA A 192 13.70 -8.86 25.38
CA ALA A 192 14.18 -8.45 26.70
C ALA A 192 13.66 -7.05 27.11
N MET A 193 13.49 -6.15 26.15
CA MET A 193 12.84 -4.84 26.38
C MET A 193 11.37 -5.02 26.71
N ALA A 194 10.64 -5.87 25.98
CA ALA A 194 9.23 -6.17 26.24
C ALA A 194 9.00 -6.74 27.64
N ASP A 195 9.90 -7.62 28.10
CA ASP A 195 9.87 -8.13 29.49
C ASP A 195 9.98 -7.00 30.52
N LYS A 196 10.93 -6.07 30.33
CA LYS A 196 11.07 -4.91 31.20
C LYS A 196 9.86 -3.98 31.13
N PHE A 197 9.29 -3.73 29.97
CA PHE A 197 8.08 -2.93 29.81
C PHE A 197 6.87 -3.55 30.51
N THR A 198 6.80 -4.88 30.57
CA THR A 198 5.74 -5.60 31.25
C THR A 198 5.93 -5.63 32.80
N ASN A 199 7.18 -5.74 33.27
CA ASN A 199 7.44 -6.13 34.64
C ASN A 199 8.09 -5.04 35.52
N ASN A 200 8.61 -3.96 34.93
CA ASN A 200 9.40 -2.95 35.66
C ASN A 200 8.70 -1.59 35.80
N ASP A 201 7.36 -1.53 35.71
CA ASP A 201 6.58 -0.30 35.93
C ASP A 201 7.16 0.90 35.13
N PRO A 202 7.15 0.83 33.78
CA PRO A 202 7.84 1.81 32.93
C PRO A 202 7.20 3.21 32.97
N ASP A 203 5.93 3.32 33.39
CA ASP A 203 5.18 4.56 33.52
C ASP A 203 5.23 5.12 34.97
N GLY A 204 5.79 4.33 35.92
CA GLY A 204 6.01 4.76 37.29
C GLY A 204 4.73 4.93 38.11
N ASN A 205 3.61 4.32 37.71
CA ASN A 205 2.31 4.47 38.38
C ASN A 205 2.11 3.50 39.57
N GLY A 206 3.02 2.53 39.77
CA GLY A 206 2.99 1.54 40.83
C GLY A 206 1.97 0.42 40.61
N VAL A 207 1.37 0.31 39.41
CA VAL A 207 0.40 -0.71 39.05
C VAL A 207 0.99 -1.59 37.95
N LYS A 208 0.73 -2.91 37.97
CA LYS A 208 1.14 -3.81 36.90
C LYS A 208 0.02 -3.90 35.85
N ASP A 209 -0.05 -2.93 34.97
CA ASP A 209 -1.08 -2.77 33.93
C ASP A 209 -0.51 -2.46 32.53
N THR A 210 0.80 -2.68 32.34
CA THR A 210 1.51 -2.49 31.08
C THR A 210 1.92 -3.82 30.45
N TYR A 211 1.93 -3.85 29.10
CA TYR A 211 2.32 -4.99 28.29
C TYR A 211 3.43 -4.63 27.32
N GLY A 212 4.38 -5.57 27.14
CA GLY A 212 5.48 -5.39 26.21
C GLY A 212 4.99 -5.29 24.78
N PHE A 213 4.15 -6.22 24.33
CA PHE A 213 3.71 -6.31 22.94
C PHE A 213 2.19 -6.05 22.78
N GLY A 214 1.84 -5.12 21.90
CA GLY A 214 0.48 -4.94 21.39
C GLY A 214 0.23 -5.84 20.17
N ILE A 215 -0.71 -6.78 20.31
CA ILE A 215 -1.12 -7.71 19.26
C ILE A 215 -2.65 -7.76 19.24
N SER A 216 -3.26 -7.67 18.04
CA SER A 216 -4.71 -7.78 17.84
C SER A 216 -5.13 -9.23 17.56
N ASN A 217 -6.44 -9.48 17.64
CA ASN A 217 -7.04 -10.76 17.27
C ASN A 217 -7.23 -10.93 15.75
N VAL A 218 -6.80 -9.96 14.93
CA VAL A 218 -6.86 -10.03 13.47
C VAL A 218 -5.43 -10.15 12.93
N PRO A 219 -4.94 -11.36 12.62
CA PRO A 219 -3.55 -11.62 12.34
C PRO A 219 -2.98 -10.83 11.14
N PHE A 220 -3.80 -10.54 10.12
CA PHE A 220 -3.35 -9.95 8.86
C PHE A 220 -3.92 -8.55 8.59
N GLU A 221 -4.14 -7.77 9.65
CA GLU A 221 -4.45 -6.35 9.51
C GLU A 221 -3.20 -5.47 9.34
N THR A 222 -3.43 -4.19 9.12
CA THR A 222 -2.38 -3.18 8.93
C THR A 222 -1.68 -2.80 10.25
N TRP A 223 -2.37 -2.95 11.39
CA TRP A 223 -1.91 -2.50 12.71
C TRP A 223 -1.96 -3.63 13.74
N TYR A 224 -0.94 -3.68 14.60
CA TYR A 224 -0.82 -4.67 15.68
C TYR A 224 -0.96 -6.11 15.23
N SER A 225 -0.62 -6.34 13.97
CA SER A 225 -0.74 -7.64 13.30
C SER A 225 0.54 -8.45 13.39
N VAL A 226 0.50 -9.69 12.95
CA VAL A 226 1.64 -10.61 13.13
C VAL A 226 2.63 -10.69 11.95
N PRO A 227 2.35 -10.24 10.70
CA PRO A 227 3.29 -10.44 9.58
C PRO A 227 4.70 -9.91 9.84
N GLY A 228 4.83 -8.73 10.45
CA GLY A 228 6.15 -8.20 10.78
C GLY A 228 6.88 -9.04 11.83
N TRP A 229 6.18 -9.65 12.79
CA TRP A 229 6.76 -10.61 13.73
C TRP A 229 7.20 -11.89 13.04
N PHE A 230 6.44 -12.39 12.06
CA PHE A 230 6.84 -13.52 11.24
C PHE A 230 8.06 -13.18 10.39
N ASN A 231 8.15 -11.98 9.83
CA ASN A 231 9.33 -11.53 9.09
C ASN A 231 10.60 -11.57 9.93
N SER A 232 10.50 -11.35 11.26
CA SER A 232 11.66 -11.49 12.17
C SER A 232 12.29 -12.89 12.14
N PHE A 233 11.57 -13.89 11.69
CA PHE A 233 12.03 -15.28 11.53
C PHE A 233 12.24 -15.67 10.07
N GLY A 234 12.12 -14.73 9.13
CA GLY A 234 12.19 -15.01 7.69
C GLY A 234 10.97 -15.78 7.16
N ALA A 235 9.84 -15.73 7.88
CA ALA A 235 8.56 -16.25 7.43
C ALA A 235 7.72 -15.16 6.78
N PHE A 236 7.02 -15.49 5.69
CA PHE A 236 6.23 -14.56 4.89
C PHE A 236 4.81 -15.12 4.68
N PRO A 237 3.93 -15.04 5.70
CA PRO A 237 2.57 -15.53 5.56
C PRO A 237 1.80 -14.77 4.48
N GLU A 238 0.85 -15.46 3.84
CA GLU A 238 -0.02 -14.93 2.80
C GLU A 238 0.73 -14.38 1.57
N GLN A 239 1.96 -14.87 1.31
CA GLN A 239 2.76 -14.52 0.15
C GLN A 239 3.29 -15.77 -0.54
N TRP A 240 3.38 -15.73 -1.87
CA TRP A 240 4.21 -16.66 -2.63
C TRP A 240 5.66 -16.21 -2.52
N ILE A 241 6.56 -17.15 -2.26
CA ILE A 241 7.99 -16.88 -2.14
C ILE A 241 8.77 -17.76 -3.11
N GLU A 242 9.78 -17.21 -3.76
CA GLU A 242 10.66 -18.00 -4.61
C GLU A 242 11.66 -18.79 -3.76
N LYS A 243 11.66 -20.11 -3.93
CA LYS A 243 12.61 -21.04 -3.29
C LYS A 243 13.07 -22.05 -4.33
N ASP A 244 14.36 -22.09 -4.58
CA ASP A 244 14.99 -23.02 -5.55
C ASP A 244 14.42 -22.94 -6.98
N GLY A 245 13.93 -21.78 -7.39
CA GLY A 245 13.39 -21.51 -8.74
C GLY A 245 11.91 -21.83 -8.92
N GLU A 246 11.23 -22.22 -7.84
CA GLU A 246 9.78 -22.47 -7.79
C GLU A 246 9.11 -21.53 -6.78
N LEU A 247 7.82 -21.27 -6.96
CA LEU A 247 7.01 -20.55 -5.99
C LEU A 247 6.42 -21.52 -4.97
N VAL A 248 6.56 -21.17 -3.68
CA VAL A 248 5.98 -21.89 -2.56
C VAL A 248 5.11 -20.95 -1.72
N TRP A 249 4.04 -21.47 -1.13
CA TRP A 249 3.18 -20.67 -0.27
C TRP A 249 3.84 -20.43 1.10
N GLY A 250 4.02 -19.16 1.47
CA GLY A 250 4.76 -18.79 2.67
C GLY A 250 4.10 -19.24 3.97
N SER A 251 2.76 -19.28 4.04
CA SER A 251 2.03 -19.67 5.24
C SER A 251 2.21 -21.13 5.67
N ILE A 252 2.73 -22.01 4.79
CA ILE A 252 2.98 -23.42 5.12
C ILE A 252 4.47 -23.75 5.27
N GLN A 253 5.35 -22.75 5.25
CA GLN A 253 6.78 -22.99 5.37
C GLN A 253 7.22 -23.23 6.82
N PRO A 254 8.30 -23.98 7.06
CA PRO A 254 8.79 -24.32 8.41
C PRO A 254 9.09 -23.10 9.30
N GLU A 255 9.49 -21.98 8.70
CA GLU A 255 9.79 -20.73 9.37
C GLU A 255 8.57 -20.18 10.13
N MET A 256 7.36 -20.46 9.64
CA MET A 256 6.09 -20.14 10.32
C MET A 256 5.98 -20.84 11.67
N LYS A 257 6.34 -22.13 11.74
CA LYS A 257 6.29 -22.91 12.98
C LYS A 257 7.26 -22.37 14.03
N THR A 258 8.45 -21.91 13.60
CA THR A 258 9.45 -21.28 14.47
C THR A 258 8.89 -19.97 15.04
N ALA A 259 8.33 -19.11 14.20
CA ALA A 259 7.72 -17.85 14.64
C ALA A 259 6.54 -18.08 15.60
N LEU A 260 5.66 -19.05 15.31
CA LEU A 260 4.52 -19.39 16.16
C LEU A 260 4.96 -19.87 17.56
N ALA A 261 6.04 -20.65 17.65
CA ALA A 261 6.60 -21.09 18.92
C ALA A 261 7.03 -19.90 19.79
N GLU A 262 7.67 -18.90 19.18
CA GLU A 262 8.14 -17.73 19.92
C GLU A 262 6.97 -16.80 20.30
N LEU A 263 6.04 -16.52 19.39
CA LEU A 263 4.85 -15.72 19.68
C LEU A 263 4.01 -16.33 20.82
N ARG A 264 3.84 -17.67 20.81
CA ARG A 264 3.22 -18.39 21.91
C ARG A 264 3.98 -18.18 23.22
N SER A 265 5.32 -18.24 23.19
CA SER A 265 6.15 -18.01 24.38
C SER A 265 5.95 -16.62 24.97
N TRP A 266 5.73 -15.59 24.13
CA TRP A 266 5.44 -14.23 24.62
C TRP A 266 4.09 -14.16 25.35
N VAL A 267 3.08 -14.85 24.85
CA VAL A 267 1.78 -14.96 25.54
C VAL A 267 1.93 -15.72 26.87
N GLU A 268 2.63 -16.86 26.88
CA GLU A 268 2.89 -17.66 28.08
C GLU A 268 3.70 -16.88 29.16
N LYS A 269 4.61 -16.01 28.74
CA LYS A 269 5.37 -15.11 29.65
C LYS A 269 4.58 -13.88 30.09
N GLY A 270 3.35 -13.67 29.57
CA GLY A 270 2.52 -12.51 29.87
C GLY A 270 3.02 -11.20 29.30
N LEU A 271 3.83 -11.26 28.20
CA LEU A 271 4.32 -10.07 27.50
C LEU A 271 3.27 -9.45 26.57
N VAL A 272 2.22 -10.17 26.27
CA VAL A 272 1.03 -9.77 25.49
C VAL A 272 -0.16 -9.67 26.44
N ASP A 273 -1.07 -8.73 26.15
CA ASP A 273 -2.34 -8.63 26.89
C ASP A 273 -3.07 -9.96 26.89
N PRO A 274 -3.47 -10.53 28.05
CA PRO A 274 -4.20 -11.79 28.10
C PRO A 274 -5.56 -11.75 27.39
N GLU A 275 -6.12 -10.56 27.16
CA GLU A 275 -7.36 -10.36 26.42
C GLU A 275 -7.15 -10.17 24.90
N PHE A 276 -5.92 -10.34 24.37
CA PHE A 276 -5.63 -10.09 22.94
C PHE A 276 -6.57 -10.84 21.99
N LYS A 277 -7.08 -12.03 22.38
CA LYS A 277 -8.01 -12.83 21.56
C LYS A 277 -9.34 -12.16 21.26
N VAL A 278 -9.72 -11.14 22.02
CA VAL A 278 -10.99 -10.43 21.88
C VAL A 278 -10.81 -8.95 21.56
N LYS A 279 -9.56 -8.50 21.40
CA LYS A 279 -9.21 -7.11 21.08
C LYS A 279 -8.85 -7.01 19.59
N ASP A 280 -9.65 -6.25 18.86
CA ASP A 280 -9.33 -5.82 17.50
C ASP A 280 -8.28 -4.68 17.50
N SER A 281 -7.81 -4.28 16.34
CA SER A 281 -6.81 -3.21 16.20
C SER A 281 -7.26 -1.86 16.80
N PRO A 282 -8.52 -1.42 16.69
CA PRO A 282 -9.04 -0.26 17.42
C PRO A 282 -8.91 -0.38 18.94
N ALA A 283 -9.24 -1.54 19.53
CA ALA A 283 -9.13 -1.75 20.97
C ALA A 283 -7.68 -1.72 21.46
N VAL A 284 -6.73 -2.29 20.70
CA VAL A 284 -5.29 -2.19 21.01
C VAL A 284 -4.79 -0.75 20.84
N SER A 285 -5.35 0.01 19.87
CA SER A 285 -5.04 1.43 19.69
C SER A 285 -5.46 2.27 20.89
N GLU A 286 -6.62 2.01 21.47
CA GLU A 286 -7.06 2.68 22.71
C GLU A 286 -6.11 2.34 23.88
N ASP A 287 -5.62 1.12 23.98
CA ASP A 287 -4.61 0.76 24.99
C ASP A 287 -3.26 1.47 24.75
N ALA A 288 -2.86 1.68 23.50
CA ALA A 288 -1.66 2.47 23.17
C ALA A 288 -1.84 3.95 23.53
N ILE A 289 -3.02 4.53 23.27
CA ILE A 289 -3.38 5.91 23.68
C ILE A 289 -3.42 6.02 25.21
N ALA A 290 -3.91 4.99 25.90
CA ALA A 290 -3.97 4.94 27.36
C ALA A 290 -2.61 4.64 28.01
N GLY A 291 -1.55 4.36 27.22
CA GLY A 291 -0.20 4.13 27.73
C GLY A 291 0.06 2.73 28.27
N LYS A 292 -0.72 1.72 27.86
CA LYS A 292 -0.56 0.35 28.36
C LYS A 292 0.36 -0.54 27.50
N VAL A 293 0.58 -0.17 26.24
CA VAL A 293 1.36 -0.95 25.26
C VAL A 293 2.73 -0.34 25.06
N GLY A 294 3.77 -1.17 25.02
CA GLY A 294 5.16 -0.72 24.86
C GLY A 294 5.73 -0.84 23.45
N ILE A 295 5.39 -1.91 22.73
CA ILE A 295 5.93 -2.25 21.41
C ILE A 295 4.79 -2.72 20.51
N ALA A 296 4.78 -2.26 19.27
CA ALA A 296 3.83 -2.67 18.25
C ALA A 296 4.56 -2.93 16.94
N VAL A 297 4.02 -3.84 16.11
CA VAL A 297 4.39 -3.95 14.69
C VAL A 297 3.22 -3.50 13.86
N ALA A 298 3.48 -2.62 12.91
CA ALA A 298 2.46 -2.05 12.04
C ALA A 298 3.07 -1.44 10.78
N GLU A 299 2.23 -1.17 9.79
CA GLU A 299 2.58 -0.27 8.69
C GLU A 299 2.75 1.18 9.20
N GLY A 300 3.40 2.03 8.41
CA GLY A 300 3.68 3.43 8.75
C GLY A 300 2.46 4.28 9.11
N TRP A 301 1.25 3.84 8.75
CA TRP A 301 -0.01 4.53 9.04
C TRP A 301 -0.34 4.64 10.54
N LEU A 302 0.30 3.83 11.40
CA LEU A 302 0.16 3.96 12.85
C LEU A 302 0.52 5.37 13.35
N LEU A 303 1.40 6.07 12.64
CA LEU A 303 1.74 7.48 12.90
C LEU A 303 0.62 8.46 12.52
N GLY A 304 -0.33 8.07 11.67
CA GLY A 304 -1.52 8.88 11.36
C GLY A 304 -2.55 8.82 12.49
N TRP A 305 -2.76 7.64 13.02
CA TRP A 305 -3.58 7.31 14.20
C TRP A 305 -3.18 5.89 14.64
N PRO A 306 -3.06 5.57 15.93
CA PRO A 306 -3.42 6.37 17.11
C PRO A 306 -2.26 7.16 17.72
N LEU A 307 -1.03 7.07 17.20
CA LEU A 307 0.16 7.58 17.91
C LEU A 307 0.18 9.10 18.12
N PRO A 308 -0.40 9.99 17.29
CA PRO A 308 -0.54 11.39 17.62
C PRO A 308 -1.39 11.63 18.88
N ASP A 309 -2.44 10.83 19.10
CA ASP A 309 -3.26 10.94 20.31
C ASP A 309 -2.53 10.37 21.55
N ALA A 310 -1.77 9.30 21.38
CA ALA A 310 -0.86 8.81 22.42
C ALA A 310 0.20 9.88 22.79
N PHE A 311 0.76 10.58 21.80
CA PHE A 311 1.70 11.68 22.04
C PHE A 311 1.09 12.83 22.86
N LYS A 312 -0.18 13.19 22.58
CA LYS A 312 -0.90 14.21 23.37
C LYS A 312 -1.06 13.81 24.83
N ASN A 313 -1.08 12.52 25.13
CA ASN A 313 -1.11 11.96 26.49
C ASN A 313 0.29 11.80 27.11
N GLY A 314 1.35 12.26 26.42
CA GLY A 314 2.73 12.20 26.92
C GLY A 314 3.49 10.93 26.52
N HIS A 315 2.97 10.13 25.62
CA HIS A 315 3.56 8.86 25.19
C HIS A 315 4.37 9.04 23.90
N ASP A 316 5.69 8.97 23.99
CA ASP A 316 6.59 9.17 22.85
C ASP A 316 6.94 7.86 22.16
N TRP A 317 6.50 7.69 20.93
CA TRP A 317 6.71 6.52 20.10
C TRP A 317 7.71 6.78 18.97
N ARG A 318 8.55 5.78 18.65
CA ARG A 318 9.52 5.85 17.55
C ARG A 318 9.46 4.61 16.67
N ALA A 319 9.68 4.82 15.37
CA ALA A 319 9.75 3.75 14.39
C ALA A 319 11.17 3.17 14.28
N TYR A 320 11.26 1.85 14.19
CA TYR A 320 12.49 1.09 14.01
C TYR A 320 12.28 0.06 12.88
N PRO A 321 13.35 -0.40 12.22
CA PRO A 321 13.23 -1.51 11.28
C PRO A 321 12.84 -2.79 12.03
N ILE A 322 12.29 -3.75 11.29
CA ILE A 322 12.11 -5.12 11.82
C ILE A 322 13.47 -5.67 12.28
N MET A 323 13.48 -6.26 13.45
CA MET A 323 14.65 -6.92 14.03
C MET A 323 14.52 -8.42 13.83
N TYR A 324 15.62 -9.08 13.52
CA TYR A 324 15.63 -10.48 13.11
C TYR A 324 16.15 -11.38 14.20
N ASP A 325 15.62 -12.61 14.25
CA ASP A 325 16.19 -13.71 15.00
C ASP A 325 17.46 -14.23 14.31
N GLU A 326 18.41 -14.75 15.08
CA GLU A 326 19.66 -15.28 14.53
C GLU A 326 19.43 -16.50 13.60
N SER A 327 18.33 -17.22 13.78
CA SER A 327 17.95 -18.36 12.95
C SER A 327 17.24 -17.98 11.64
N ALA A 328 16.88 -16.70 11.45
CA ALA A 328 16.17 -16.25 10.26
C ALA A 328 16.99 -16.50 8.98
N PRO A 329 16.50 -17.32 8.03
CA PRO A 329 17.26 -17.66 6.82
C PRO A 329 17.44 -16.46 5.89
N VAL A 330 16.54 -15.46 5.99
CA VAL A 330 16.59 -14.21 5.24
C VAL A 330 16.14 -13.06 6.13
N GLN A 331 16.76 -11.90 5.95
CA GLN A 331 16.41 -10.65 6.66
C GLN A 331 15.69 -9.73 5.69
N LYS A 332 14.39 -9.96 5.53
CA LYS A 332 13.52 -9.18 4.64
C LYS A 332 12.19 -8.87 5.31
N VAL A 333 11.52 -7.85 4.81
CA VAL A 333 10.15 -7.49 5.18
C VAL A 333 9.20 -7.80 4.05
N SER A 334 7.98 -8.19 4.37
CA SER A 334 6.91 -8.37 3.39
C SER A 334 6.64 -7.05 2.67
N ALA A 335 6.63 -7.08 1.35
CA ALA A 335 6.20 -5.97 0.51
C ALA A 335 4.87 -6.31 -0.15
N ASN A 336 3.93 -5.36 -0.14
CA ASN A 336 2.67 -5.55 -0.84
C ASN A 336 2.86 -5.22 -2.33
N SER A 337 2.87 -6.27 -3.16
CA SER A 337 3.02 -6.15 -4.61
C SER A 337 1.74 -6.48 -5.38
N LYS A 338 0.61 -6.66 -4.68
CA LYS A 338 -0.66 -7.03 -5.33
C LYS A 338 -1.31 -5.82 -5.99
N MET A 339 -1.87 -6.05 -7.17
CA MET A 339 -2.64 -5.05 -7.91
C MET A 339 -3.90 -4.67 -7.12
N GLY A 340 -4.11 -3.37 -6.96
CA GLY A 340 -5.34 -2.80 -6.42
C GLY A 340 -6.39 -2.58 -7.52
N ASN A 341 -7.15 -1.50 -7.40
CA ASN A 341 -8.15 -1.10 -8.38
C ASN A 341 -7.52 -0.69 -9.71
N ILE A 342 -8.25 -0.93 -10.80
CA ILE A 342 -7.83 -0.72 -12.19
C ILE A 342 -8.87 0.13 -12.88
N TYR A 343 -8.45 1.22 -13.52
CA TYR A 343 -9.28 1.98 -14.43
C TYR A 343 -9.28 1.34 -15.81
N VAL A 344 -10.46 1.16 -16.37
CA VAL A 344 -10.68 0.52 -17.66
C VAL A 344 -11.63 1.32 -18.52
N VAL A 345 -11.56 1.07 -19.83
CA VAL A 345 -12.47 1.62 -20.83
C VAL A 345 -13.20 0.44 -21.50
N ARG A 346 -14.52 0.54 -21.62
CA ARG A 346 -15.29 -0.50 -22.33
C ARG A 346 -14.90 -0.57 -23.81
N LYS A 347 -14.91 -1.75 -24.37
CA LYS A 347 -14.69 -1.97 -25.80
C LYS A 347 -15.72 -1.21 -26.64
N GLY A 348 -15.23 -0.54 -27.70
CA GLY A 348 -16.07 0.19 -28.64
C GLY A 348 -16.51 1.58 -28.16
N TYR A 349 -15.97 2.11 -27.05
CA TYR A 349 -16.10 3.52 -26.74
C TYR A 349 -15.23 4.34 -27.71
N GLU A 350 -15.77 5.45 -28.24
CA GLU A 350 -15.13 6.20 -29.34
C GLU A 350 -13.92 7.05 -28.85
N HIS A 351 -13.85 7.35 -27.53
CA HIS A 351 -12.85 8.25 -26.96
C HIS A 351 -12.08 7.60 -25.80
N PRO A 352 -11.33 6.50 -26.00
CA PRO A 352 -10.57 5.85 -24.95
C PRO A 352 -9.50 6.77 -24.31
N GLU A 353 -9.01 7.77 -25.06
CA GLU A 353 -8.08 8.80 -24.59
C GLU A 353 -8.65 9.68 -23.46
N ALA A 354 -9.96 9.71 -23.29
CA ALA A 354 -10.61 10.45 -22.21
C ALA A 354 -10.10 9.98 -20.83
N LEU A 355 -9.94 8.66 -20.61
CA LEU A 355 -9.38 8.12 -19.37
C LEU A 355 -7.99 8.70 -19.10
N ILE A 356 -7.09 8.68 -20.09
CA ILE A 356 -5.71 9.12 -19.91
C ILE A 356 -5.65 10.63 -19.65
N LYS A 357 -6.46 11.42 -20.35
CA LYS A 357 -6.55 12.88 -20.14
C LYS A 357 -7.09 13.22 -18.75
N MET A 358 -8.11 12.51 -18.28
CA MET A 358 -8.65 12.69 -16.92
C MET A 358 -7.60 12.30 -15.86
N TYR A 359 -6.84 11.23 -16.09
CA TYR A 359 -5.76 10.79 -15.22
C TYR A 359 -4.61 11.82 -15.18
N ASN A 360 -4.18 12.35 -16.35
CA ASN A 360 -3.18 13.43 -16.44
C ASN A 360 -3.63 14.67 -15.65
N LEU A 361 -4.89 15.11 -15.85
CA LEU A 361 -5.42 16.30 -15.17
C LEU A 361 -5.41 16.11 -13.66
N PHE A 362 -5.86 14.96 -13.18
CA PHE A 362 -5.85 14.65 -11.75
C PHE A 362 -4.43 14.80 -11.18
N GLN A 363 -3.45 14.13 -11.79
CA GLN A 363 -2.07 14.19 -11.32
C GLN A 363 -1.50 15.61 -11.38
N GLU A 364 -1.74 16.34 -12.46
CA GLU A 364 -1.25 17.71 -12.59
C GLU A 364 -1.81 18.63 -11.50
N ARG A 365 -3.10 18.50 -11.14
CA ARG A 365 -3.73 19.31 -10.10
C ARG A 365 -3.26 18.98 -8.70
N VAL A 366 -3.00 17.71 -8.45
CA VAL A 366 -2.68 17.19 -7.11
C VAL A 366 -1.18 17.25 -6.81
N MET A 367 -0.31 17.22 -7.84
CA MET A 367 1.14 17.08 -7.66
C MET A 367 1.98 18.23 -8.22
N SER A 368 1.45 18.98 -9.18
CA SER A 368 2.23 20.03 -9.83
C SER A 368 2.42 21.24 -8.90
N GLN A 369 3.62 21.83 -8.96
CA GLN A 369 3.90 23.11 -8.28
C GLN A 369 3.14 24.32 -8.89
N LYS A 370 2.45 24.13 -10.01
CA LYS A 370 1.72 25.20 -10.70
C LYS A 370 0.41 25.58 -10.04
N TYR A 371 -0.12 24.70 -9.19
CA TYR A 371 -1.47 24.85 -8.63
C TYR A 371 -1.42 24.80 -7.10
N ASP A 372 -2.37 25.51 -6.48
CA ASP A 372 -2.64 25.34 -5.06
C ASP A 372 -3.34 23.98 -4.85
N THR A 373 -2.58 23.02 -4.39
CA THR A 373 -3.07 21.64 -4.25
C THR A 373 -4.16 21.51 -3.20
N THR A 374 -4.29 22.45 -2.25
CA THR A 374 -5.34 22.42 -1.22
C THR A 374 -6.74 22.55 -1.82
N ILE A 375 -6.88 23.27 -2.95
CA ILE A 375 -8.14 23.41 -3.67
C ILE A 375 -8.64 22.06 -4.20
N TYR A 376 -7.72 21.16 -4.55
CA TYR A 376 -8.03 19.87 -5.18
C TYR A 376 -7.98 18.69 -4.20
N LYS A 377 -7.15 18.78 -3.16
CA LYS A 377 -7.03 17.75 -2.13
C LYS A 377 -8.05 17.92 -1.01
N GLY A 378 -8.39 19.16 -0.71
CA GLY A 378 -9.17 19.51 0.48
C GLY A 378 -8.30 19.61 1.74
N ASP A 379 -8.94 19.44 2.89
CA ASP A 379 -8.33 19.58 4.21
C ASP A 379 -8.69 18.39 5.14
N ALA A 380 -8.51 18.57 6.43
CA ALA A 380 -8.86 17.55 7.42
C ALA A 380 -10.38 17.29 7.56
N GLU A 381 -11.22 18.25 7.14
CA GLU A 381 -12.68 18.16 7.22
C GLU A 381 -13.28 17.60 5.93
N PHE A 382 -12.75 18.03 4.76
CA PHE A 382 -13.27 17.70 3.43
C PHE A 382 -12.16 17.12 2.54
N ASN A 383 -12.31 15.88 2.13
CA ASN A 383 -11.40 15.22 1.19
C ASN A 383 -11.89 15.37 -0.24
N TYR A 384 -11.43 16.40 -0.96
CA TYR A 384 -11.86 16.68 -2.33
C TYR A 384 -11.24 15.73 -3.36
N GLU A 385 -10.06 15.12 -3.08
CA GLU A 385 -9.50 14.09 -3.97
C GLU A 385 -10.46 12.93 -4.18
N SER A 386 -11.17 12.51 -3.12
CA SER A 386 -12.11 11.39 -3.17
C SER A 386 -13.37 11.66 -4.00
N LEU A 387 -13.62 12.93 -4.36
CA LEU A 387 -14.73 13.31 -5.22
C LEU A 387 -14.40 13.14 -6.70
N ALA A 388 -13.11 13.02 -7.06
CA ALA A 388 -12.69 12.85 -8.45
C ALA A 388 -13.17 11.49 -9.00
N PRO A 389 -13.77 11.45 -10.20
CA PRO A 389 -14.03 10.20 -10.91
C PRO A 389 -12.77 9.37 -11.13
N ILE A 390 -11.68 10.02 -11.49
CA ILE A 390 -10.36 9.39 -11.59
C ILE A 390 -9.52 9.85 -10.40
N TYR A 391 -9.29 8.96 -9.46
CA TYR A 391 -8.45 9.15 -8.29
C TYR A 391 -7.20 8.27 -8.43
N ALA A 392 -6.06 8.89 -8.68
CA ALA A 392 -4.78 8.19 -8.84
C ALA A 392 -3.95 8.28 -7.55
N ILE A 393 -3.69 7.14 -6.93
CA ILE A 393 -2.78 7.08 -5.79
C ILE A 393 -1.35 7.08 -6.34
N ILE A 394 -0.65 8.16 -6.08
CA ILE A 394 0.60 8.48 -6.74
C ILE A 394 1.78 8.03 -5.92
N GLY A 395 2.66 7.29 -6.58
CA GLY A 395 4.03 7.05 -6.18
C GLY A 395 4.22 6.18 -4.94
N HIS A 396 4.60 4.92 -5.13
CA HIS A 396 5.11 4.08 -4.06
C HIS A 396 6.32 4.73 -3.36
N ASP A 397 7.02 5.65 -4.03
CA ASP A 397 8.23 6.33 -3.56
C ASP A 397 7.97 7.73 -2.95
N ARG A 398 6.73 8.22 -2.93
CA ARG A 398 6.42 9.58 -2.43
C ARG A 398 6.95 9.82 -1.02
N ASN A 399 6.76 8.88 -0.11
CA ASN A 399 7.20 9.04 1.27
C ASN A 399 8.72 9.03 1.38
N ARG A 400 9.39 8.18 0.62
CA ARG A 400 10.85 8.14 0.52
C ARG A 400 11.39 9.40 -0.14
N HIS A 401 10.81 9.85 -1.25
CA HIS A 401 11.20 11.07 -1.93
C HIS A 401 11.03 12.30 -1.05
N ASN A 402 9.89 12.46 -0.39
CA ASN A 402 9.68 13.53 0.57
C ASN A 402 10.67 13.46 1.73
N HIS A 403 10.99 12.26 2.23
CA HIS A 403 12.04 12.10 3.24
C HIS A 403 13.38 12.65 2.73
N ILE A 404 13.82 12.28 1.55
CA ILE A 404 15.12 12.69 1.00
C ILE A 404 15.18 14.21 0.84
N VAL A 405 14.21 14.79 0.12
CA VAL A 405 14.20 16.22 -0.22
C VAL A 405 14.02 17.10 1.02
N VAL A 406 13.01 16.79 1.84
CA VAL A 406 12.70 17.64 3.00
C VAL A 406 13.72 17.47 4.12
N SER A 407 14.29 16.28 4.32
CA SER A 407 15.36 16.10 5.31
C SER A 407 16.61 16.91 4.95
N GLU A 408 16.99 16.93 3.65
CA GLU A 408 18.08 17.75 3.16
C GLU A 408 17.80 19.25 3.34
N ALA A 409 16.58 19.69 2.99
CA ALA A 409 16.15 21.07 3.20
C ALA A 409 16.18 21.49 4.67
N VAL A 410 15.72 20.62 5.58
CA VAL A 410 15.73 20.83 7.05
C VAL A 410 17.17 20.90 7.56
N GLU A 411 18.05 20.00 7.13
CA GLU A 411 19.46 19.99 7.55
C GLU A 411 20.18 21.26 7.11
N LYS A 412 19.98 21.68 5.86
CA LYS A 412 20.61 22.88 5.27
C LYS A 412 19.90 24.19 5.63
N ARG A 413 18.70 24.16 6.22
CA ARG A 413 17.82 25.33 6.40
C ARG A 413 17.57 26.08 5.10
N ASP A 414 17.33 25.34 4.02
CA ASP A 414 17.17 25.85 2.65
C ASP A 414 15.86 25.39 2.02
N GLU A 415 14.85 26.24 2.08
CA GLU A 415 13.52 25.98 1.49
C GLU A 415 13.53 25.96 -0.05
N THR A 416 14.59 26.45 -0.69
CA THR A 416 14.68 26.46 -2.17
C THR A 416 14.89 25.05 -2.75
N LEU A 417 15.22 24.08 -1.91
CA LEU A 417 15.32 22.68 -2.28
C LEU A 417 13.94 21.98 -2.40
N LEU A 418 12.89 22.60 -1.84
CA LEU A 418 11.56 22.02 -1.81
C LEU A 418 10.87 22.14 -3.17
N GLU A 419 10.26 21.05 -3.61
CA GLU A 419 9.73 20.90 -4.96
C GLU A 419 8.21 21.19 -5.06
N ASN A 420 7.49 21.14 -3.94
CA ASN A 420 6.03 21.30 -3.92
C ASN A 420 5.51 21.79 -2.55
N GLU A 421 4.23 22.18 -2.50
CA GLU A 421 3.60 22.70 -1.28
C GLU A 421 3.53 21.65 -0.15
N ASP A 422 3.30 20.37 -0.45
CA ASP A 422 3.31 19.31 0.56
C ASP A 422 4.66 19.24 1.28
N GLN A 423 5.76 19.35 0.53
CA GLN A 423 7.11 19.38 1.10
C GLN A 423 7.36 20.63 1.94
N LYS A 424 6.82 21.81 1.54
CA LYS A 424 6.91 23.04 2.36
C LYS A 424 6.14 22.89 3.67
N VAL A 425 4.94 22.30 3.63
CA VAL A 425 4.18 22.01 4.85
C VAL A 425 4.94 21.06 5.77
N LEU A 426 5.52 19.98 5.23
CA LEU A 426 6.32 19.03 6.01
C LEU A 426 7.57 19.70 6.59
N TYR A 427 8.25 20.53 5.81
CA TYR A 427 9.41 21.31 6.26
C TYR A 427 9.04 22.21 7.45
N GLY A 428 7.98 23.03 7.31
CA GLY A 428 7.52 23.92 8.38
C GLY A 428 7.18 23.16 9.67
N ARG A 429 6.52 22.01 9.56
CA ARG A 429 6.21 21.12 10.69
C ARG A 429 7.48 20.53 11.31
N ALA A 430 8.46 20.12 10.49
CA ALA A 430 9.72 19.60 10.98
C ALA A 430 10.56 20.68 11.71
N ILE A 431 10.59 21.91 11.19
CA ILE A 431 11.23 23.05 11.88
C ILE A 431 10.51 23.36 13.21
N ASN A 432 9.19 23.30 13.24
CA ASN A 432 8.41 23.46 14.46
C ASN A 432 8.76 22.40 15.50
N TRP A 433 8.91 21.15 15.11
CA TRP A 433 9.39 20.09 16.01
C TRP A 433 10.79 20.39 16.60
N LEU A 434 11.70 20.86 15.75
CA LEU A 434 13.10 21.05 16.15
C LEU A 434 13.35 22.32 16.97
N GLU A 435 12.56 23.38 16.76
CA GLU A 435 12.93 24.72 17.22
C GLU A 435 11.82 25.48 17.95
N ASN A 436 10.56 25.06 17.84
CA ASN A 436 9.42 25.86 18.29
C ASN A 436 8.42 25.11 19.17
N MET A 437 8.72 23.91 19.63
CA MET A 437 7.77 23.06 20.37
C MET A 437 7.17 23.76 21.60
N ASP A 438 7.95 24.61 22.27
CA ASP A 438 7.54 25.38 23.44
C ASP A 438 6.52 26.51 23.11
N LYS A 439 6.34 26.82 21.85
CA LYS A 439 5.44 27.89 21.37
C LYS A 439 4.13 27.35 20.81
N LEU A 440 4.01 26.04 20.66
CA LEU A 440 2.89 25.36 20.02
C LEU A 440 1.90 24.84 21.06
N ASP A 441 0.62 24.81 20.72
CA ASP A 441 -0.36 24.05 21.49
C ASP A 441 -0.16 22.54 21.29
N ILE A 442 -0.84 21.72 22.09
CA ILE A 442 -0.64 20.26 22.07
C ILE A 442 -1.01 19.60 20.73
N ASN A 443 -1.97 20.15 19.98
CA ASN A 443 -2.35 19.62 18.67
C ASN A 443 -1.29 19.96 17.60
N GLU A 444 -0.79 21.19 17.64
CA GLU A 444 0.32 21.64 16.81
C GLU A 444 1.60 20.84 17.11
N GLN A 445 1.88 20.59 18.40
CA GLN A 445 2.98 19.73 18.82
C GLN A 445 2.86 18.31 18.27
N ALA A 446 1.67 17.70 18.37
CA ALA A 446 1.42 16.37 17.84
C ALA A 446 1.56 16.32 16.31
N THR A 447 1.14 17.39 15.61
CA THR A 447 1.30 17.52 14.15
C THR A 447 2.78 17.66 13.76
N ALA A 448 3.56 18.44 14.51
CA ALA A 448 5.00 18.61 14.29
C ALA A 448 5.75 17.31 14.60
N TRP A 449 5.41 16.64 15.70
CA TRP A 449 5.92 15.33 16.07
C TRP A 449 5.67 14.28 14.98
N ASN A 450 4.43 14.21 14.47
CA ASN A 450 4.06 13.30 13.38
C ASN A 450 4.88 13.55 12.12
N ALA A 451 4.97 14.80 11.66
CA ALA A 451 5.73 15.13 10.45
C ALA A 451 7.21 14.73 10.57
N TYR A 452 7.83 15.00 11.72
CA TYR A 452 9.23 14.68 11.95
C TYR A 452 9.44 13.16 12.07
N ASN A 453 8.66 12.47 12.90
CA ASN A 453 8.83 11.02 13.13
C ASN A 453 8.19 10.16 12.05
N GLY A 454 7.19 10.69 11.33
CA GLY A 454 6.57 10.00 10.20
C GLY A 454 7.38 10.11 8.92
N SER A 455 7.88 11.30 8.61
CA SER A 455 8.42 11.55 7.27
C SER A 455 9.88 12.00 7.26
N ILE A 456 10.31 12.90 8.17
CA ILE A 456 11.50 13.72 7.95
C ILE A 456 12.70 13.29 8.78
N GLY A 457 12.54 12.95 10.06
CA GLY A 457 13.66 12.59 10.93
C GLY A 457 14.42 11.36 10.43
N PRO A 458 15.68 11.18 10.83
CA PRO A 458 16.51 10.05 10.39
C PRO A 458 15.95 8.70 10.84
N ASN A 459 15.17 8.70 11.91
CA ASN A 459 14.46 7.52 12.44
C ASN A 459 12.95 7.56 12.12
N SER A 460 12.53 8.33 11.13
CA SER A 460 11.16 8.38 10.68
C SER A 460 10.80 7.14 9.85
N VAL A 461 9.50 6.90 9.64
CA VAL A 461 9.04 5.89 8.69
C VAL A 461 9.62 6.12 7.29
N GLY A 462 9.68 7.38 6.81
CA GLY A 462 10.34 7.71 5.55
C GLY A 462 11.82 7.31 5.52
N GLY A 463 12.57 7.60 6.60
CA GLY A 463 13.96 7.19 6.73
C GLY A 463 14.15 5.68 6.81
N ARG A 464 13.23 4.95 7.49
CA ARG A 464 13.26 3.48 7.56
C ARG A 464 12.84 2.82 6.25
N THR A 465 11.91 3.40 5.50
CA THR A 465 11.58 2.97 4.14
C THR A 465 12.81 3.09 3.24
N LYS A 466 13.47 4.26 3.27
CA LYS A 466 14.74 4.44 2.56
C LYS A 466 15.79 3.39 2.95
N PHE A 467 15.91 3.07 4.25
CA PHE A 467 16.83 2.03 4.71
C PHE A 467 16.51 0.65 4.11
N TYR A 468 15.23 0.26 4.06
CA TYR A 468 14.84 -1.01 3.45
C TYR A 468 15.15 -1.04 1.94
N ASP A 469 14.86 0.04 1.23
CA ASP A 469 15.13 0.16 -0.21
C ASP A 469 16.64 0.07 -0.50
N ASP A 470 17.44 0.90 0.19
CA ASP A 470 18.89 0.97 -0.01
C ASP A 470 19.60 -0.37 0.28
N ASN A 471 19.01 -1.21 1.15
CA ASN A 471 19.57 -2.51 1.54
C ASN A 471 18.86 -3.69 0.84
N ASN A 472 17.94 -3.44 -0.10
CA ASN A 472 17.18 -4.47 -0.83
C ASN A 472 16.49 -5.48 0.10
N MET A 473 15.83 -4.95 1.14
CA MET A 473 15.22 -5.77 2.22
C MET A 473 13.77 -6.15 1.95
N HIS A 474 13.24 -5.94 0.76
CA HIS A 474 11.88 -6.32 0.42
C HIS A 474 11.79 -7.79 -0.02
N ASN A 475 10.82 -8.51 0.55
CA ASN A 475 10.32 -9.75 -0.02
C ASN A 475 9.09 -9.42 -0.85
N ILE A 476 9.27 -9.34 -2.16
CA ILE A 476 8.21 -9.03 -3.11
C ILE A 476 7.56 -10.35 -3.50
N ASP A 477 6.24 -10.47 -3.33
CA ASP A 477 5.48 -11.61 -3.82
C ASP A 477 5.59 -11.66 -5.36
N PRO A 478 6.18 -12.71 -5.95
CA PRO A 478 6.31 -12.80 -7.41
C PRO A 478 4.96 -13.09 -8.09
N TYR A 479 3.98 -13.61 -7.36
CA TYR A 479 2.65 -13.85 -7.87
C TYR A 479 1.80 -12.61 -7.70
N PHE A 480 1.61 -11.89 -8.79
CA PHE A 480 0.95 -10.60 -8.82
C PHE A 480 -0.47 -10.63 -9.40
N ASP A 481 -0.95 -11.77 -9.88
CA ASP A 481 -2.33 -11.93 -10.38
C ASP A 481 -3.34 -11.93 -9.20
N ALA A 482 -4.62 -11.83 -9.50
CA ALA A 482 -5.67 -11.87 -8.50
C ALA A 482 -5.57 -13.14 -7.66
N ASP A 483 -5.73 -13.01 -6.33
CA ASP A 483 -5.73 -14.17 -5.45
C ASP A 483 -6.74 -15.22 -5.93
N PRO A 484 -6.29 -16.45 -6.21
CA PRO A 484 -7.21 -17.51 -6.60
C PRO A 484 -8.31 -17.70 -5.55
N PRO A 485 -9.52 -18.10 -5.92
CA PRO A 485 -10.62 -18.33 -4.97
C PRO A 485 -10.23 -19.26 -3.81
N ALA A 486 -9.32 -20.21 -4.07
CA ALA A 486 -8.79 -21.12 -3.05
C ALA A 486 -8.03 -20.38 -1.94
N VAL A 487 -7.21 -19.37 -2.27
CA VAL A 487 -6.48 -18.56 -1.27
C VAL A 487 -7.47 -17.83 -0.36
N LYS A 488 -8.55 -17.26 -0.91
CA LYS A 488 -9.59 -16.59 -0.12
C LYS A 488 -10.30 -17.51 0.86
N LEU A 489 -10.49 -18.77 0.50
CA LEU A 489 -11.09 -19.79 1.38
C LEU A 489 -10.12 -20.23 2.48
N LEU A 490 -8.83 -20.22 2.22
CA LEU A 490 -7.79 -20.69 3.15
C LEU A 490 -7.37 -19.62 4.16
N LYS A 491 -7.54 -18.34 3.85
CA LYS A 491 -7.15 -17.24 4.73
C LYS A 491 -7.78 -17.33 6.13
N PRO A 492 -9.09 -17.53 6.32
CA PRO A 492 -9.68 -17.68 7.66
C PRO A 492 -9.11 -18.88 8.44
N ILE A 493 -8.76 -19.98 7.75
CA ILE A 493 -8.16 -21.16 8.38
C ILE A 493 -6.73 -20.85 8.86
N THR A 494 -5.97 -20.09 8.08
CA THR A 494 -4.63 -19.60 8.47
C THR A 494 -4.71 -18.68 9.69
N GLU A 495 -5.65 -17.73 9.70
CA GLU A 495 -5.88 -16.80 10.82
C GLU A 495 -6.26 -17.56 12.10
N GLU A 496 -7.19 -18.48 12.01
CA GLU A 496 -7.62 -19.32 13.14
C GLU A 496 -6.45 -20.14 13.70
N MET A 497 -5.68 -20.81 12.84
CA MET A 497 -4.52 -21.60 13.25
C MET A 497 -3.51 -20.75 14.03
N ILE A 498 -3.17 -19.55 13.54
CA ILE A 498 -2.24 -18.64 14.19
C ILE A 498 -2.74 -18.28 15.59
N LEU A 499 -3.98 -17.83 15.72
CA LEU A 499 -4.56 -17.44 17.01
C LEU A 499 -4.62 -18.57 18.01
N LEU A 500 -5.06 -19.77 17.59
CA LEU A 500 -5.17 -20.94 18.47
C LEU A 500 -3.83 -21.41 19.01
N ILE A 501 -2.78 -21.40 18.16
CA ILE A 501 -1.43 -21.78 18.59
C ILE A 501 -0.84 -20.72 19.52
N MET A 502 -0.93 -19.44 19.16
CA MET A 502 -0.44 -18.34 20.00
C MET A 502 -1.09 -18.31 21.38
N ALA A 503 -2.39 -18.52 21.43
CA ALA A 503 -3.14 -18.56 22.68
C ALA A 503 -2.88 -19.81 23.55
N GLY A 504 -2.23 -20.83 22.99
CA GLY A 504 -2.04 -22.13 23.65
C GLY A 504 -3.29 -23.00 23.66
N ASP A 505 -4.35 -22.63 22.94
CA ASP A 505 -5.58 -23.40 22.80
C ASP A 505 -5.36 -24.66 21.94
N GLN A 506 -4.37 -24.61 21.04
CA GLN A 506 -3.87 -25.74 20.27
C GLN A 506 -2.35 -25.93 20.48
N PRO A 507 -1.83 -27.18 20.42
CA PRO A 507 -0.40 -27.42 20.48
C PRO A 507 0.31 -26.90 19.22
N LEU A 508 1.64 -26.69 19.30
CA LEU A 508 2.42 -26.21 18.16
C LEU A 508 2.32 -27.16 16.94
N ASP A 509 2.15 -28.47 17.16
CA ASP A 509 2.01 -29.45 16.08
C ASP A 509 0.68 -29.33 15.32
N TYR A 510 -0.28 -28.53 15.79
CA TYR A 510 -1.46 -28.17 15.02
C TYR A 510 -1.11 -27.43 13.72
N PHE A 511 0.08 -26.81 13.66
CA PHE A 511 0.61 -26.26 12.40
C PHE A 511 0.80 -27.35 11.33
N ASP A 512 1.28 -28.55 11.71
CA ASP A 512 1.48 -29.63 10.74
C ASP A 512 0.12 -30.16 10.22
N GLU A 513 -0.91 -30.19 11.07
CA GLU A 513 -2.28 -30.54 10.68
C GLU A 513 -2.87 -29.48 9.73
N TYR A 514 -2.59 -28.20 9.99
CA TYR A 514 -2.96 -27.09 9.09
C TYR A 514 -2.30 -27.25 7.73
N VAL A 515 -1.02 -27.57 7.65
CA VAL A 515 -0.29 -27.78 6.38
C VAL A 515 -0.95 -28.89 5.56
N GLU A 516 -1.29 -30.03 6.20
CA GLU A 516 -1.97 -31.15 5.51
C GLU A 516 -3.41 -30.77 5.09
N THR A 517 -4.10 -29.98 5.90
CA THR A 517 -5.43 -29.45 5.55
C THR A 517 -5.31 -28.55 4.31
N TRP A 518 -4.35 -27.60 4.32
CA TRP A 518 -4.10 -26.69 3.21
C TRP A 518 -3.86 -27.44 1.89
N LYS A 519 -3.01 -28.47 1.91
CA LYS A 519 -2.76 -29.33 0.75
C LYS A 519 -4.05 -30.05 0.29
N SER A 520 -4.80 -30.62 1.23
CA SER A 520 -5.98 -31.45 0.93
C SER A 520 -7.15 -30.68 0.33
N VAL A 521 -7.24 -29.37 0.58
CA VAL A 521 -8.32 -28.53 0.05
C VAL A 521 -7.94 -27.83 -1.27
N GLY A 522 -6.87 -28.28 -1.93
CA GLY A 522 -6.46 -27.82 -3.26
C GLY A 522 -5.19 -26.99 -3.27
N GLY A 523 -4.45 -26.90 -2.17
CA GLY A 523 -3.22 -26.11 -2.10
C GLY A 523 -2.11 -26.64 -2.99
N ASP A 524 -1.98 -27.96 -3.14
CA ASP A 524 -0.98 -28.58 -4.02
C ASP A 524 -1.31 -28.32 -5.49
N GLU A 525 -2.58 -28.44 -5.89
CA GLU A 525 -3.06 -28.13 -7.24
C GLU A 525 -2.83 -26.65 -7.58
N LEU A 526 -3.17 -25.76 -6.63
CA LEU A 526 -2.93 -24.34 -6.78
C LEU A 526 -1.44 -24.01 -6.92
N THR A 527 -0.59 -24.65 -6.11
CA THR A 527 0.86 -24.46 -6.22
C THR A 527 1.39 -24.90 -7.58
N ALA A 528 0.89 -26.01 -8.13
CA ALA A 528 1.26 -26.48 -9.45
C ALA A 528 0.84 -25.50 -10.55
N GLU A 529 -0.42 -25.00 -10.51
CA GLU A 529 -0.95 -24.01 -11.46
C GLU A 529 -0.12 -22.72 -11.46
N ILE A 530 0.18 -22.19 -10.29
CA ILE A 530 0.98 -20.96 -10.15
C ILE A 530 2.41 -21.17 -10.63
N ASN A 531 3.00 -22.34 -10.43
CA ASN A 531 4.34 -22.65 -10.94
C ASN A 531 4.35 -22.84 -12.46
N GLU A 532 3.28 -23.33 -13.09
CA GLU A 532 3.17 -23.34 -14.55
C GLU A 532 3.12 -21.92 -15.11
N TRP A 533 2.32 -21.04 -14.50
CA TRP A 533 2.29 -19.62 -14.84
C TRP A 533 3.67 -18.97 -14.66
N TYR A 534 4.33 -19.20 -13.54
CA TYR A 534 5.65 -18.61 -13.22
C TYR A 534 6.75 -19.05 -14.20
N LYS A 535 6.72 -20.31 -14.64
CA LYS A 535 7.63 -20.83 -15.68
C LYS A 535 7.38 -20.19 -17.05
N ALA A 536 6.15 -19.82 -17.36
CA ALA A 536 5.81 -19.14 -18.61
C ALA A 536 6.27 -17.69 -18.67
N LEU A 537 6.53 -17.05 -17.52
CA LEU A 537 7.07 -15.69 -17.42
C LEU A 537 8.60 -15.61 -17.57
N LYS A 538 9.31 -16.70 -17.26
CA LYS A 538 10.79 -16.81 -17.37
C LYS A 538 11.20 -17.25 -18.78
#